data_4e9a8d3f8ac5c1112a47c4fc1221f48c
#
_entry.id   4e9a8d3f8ac5c1112a47c4fc1221f48c
#
_cell.length_a   1.000
_cell.length_b   1.000
_cell.length_c   1.000
_cell.angle_alpha   90.00
_cell.angle_beta   90.00
_cell.angle_gamma   90.00
#
_symmetry.space_group_name_H-M   'P 1'
#
loop_
_entity.id
_entity.type
_entity.pdbx_description
1 polymer ?
#
loop_
_entity_poly.entity_id
_entity_poly.type
_entity_poly.pdbx_seq_one_letter_code
_entity_poly.pdbx_strand_id
1 'polypeptide(L)'
;EINLALRDLSSKLVVEEQLPLALEDETPFLQRIIGMIDAFFIRHQHRLERLTAIAITLPGIIDTERGTIHRMPFYDDVIDVPLGETLASRTGVPVYLQHDISAWTMTEAMFGASRGARDVIQVVIDHNVGAGVITDGRLLHAGSSSLVEIGHTQVDPYGKRCYCGNHGCLETIASVESVLALTQLRMKQSMSSMLHQQPLTVEWLCEAALKGDLLARDIISSV
;
A
#
# COMPACT_ATOMS: atom_id res chain seq x y z
N GLU A 1 -2.49 -1.07 10.45
CA GLU A 1 -3.88 -1.57 10.44
C GLU A 1 -3.99 -2.76 9.50
N ILE A 2 -4.80 -3.77 9.88
CA ILE A 2 -5.11 -4.94 9.05
C ILE A 2 -6.61 -4.95 8.80
N ASN A 3 -6.97 -5.14 7.54
CA ASN A 3 -8.36 -5.35 7.13
C ASN A 3 -8.56 -6.84 6.80
N LEU A 4 -9.46 -7.50 7.51
CA LEU A 4 -9.86 -8.88 7.29
C LEU A 4 -11.27 -8.90 6.68
N ALA A 5 -11.42 -9.42 5.48
CA ALA A 5 -12.69 -9.46 4.78
C ALA A 5 -13.02 -10.86 4.28
N LEU A 6 -14.26 -11.31 4.51
CA LEU A 6 -14.82 -12.47 3.87
C LEU A 6 -15.72 -12.04 2.71
N ARG A 7 -15.44 -12.57 1.53
CA ARG A 7 -16.24 -12.33 0.32
C ARG A 7 -16.74 -13.66 -0.26
N ASP A 8 -17.91 -13.63 -0.86
CA ASP A 8 -18.38 -14.76 -1.64
C ASP A 8 -17.79 -14.78 -3.07
N LEU A 9 -18.04 -15.82 -3.83
CA LEU A 9 -17.54 -15.98 -5.20
C LEU A 9 -18.10 -14.92 -6.18
N SER A 10 -19.13 -14.17 -5.81
CA SER A 10 -19.63 -13.02 -6.57
C SER A 10 -18.94 -11.70 -6.15
N SER A 11 -17.92 -11.78 -5.31
CA SER A 11 -17.19 -10.64 -4.70
C SER A 11 -18.02 -9.83 -3.72
N LYS A 12 -19.19 -10.30 -3.31
CA LYS A 12 -20.01 -9.62 -2.31
C LYS A 12 -19.36 -9.74 -0.92
N LEU A 13 -19.26 -8.61 -0.25
CA LEU A 13 -18.75 -8.52 1.11
C LEU A 13 -19.73 -9.20 2.08
N VAL A 14 -19.25 -10.16 2.85
CA VAL A 14 -20.03 -10.92 3.86
C VAL A 14 -19.67 -10.44 5.27
N VAL A 15 -18.40 -10.23 5.54
CA VAL A 15 -17.85 -9.72 6.80
C VAL A 15 -16.63 -8.88 6.51
N GLU A 16 -16.43 -7.83 7.31
CA GLU A 16 -15.24 -7.00 7.32
C GLU A 16 -14.89 -6.62 8.77
N GLU A 17 -13.62 -6.73 9.12
CA GLU A 17 -13.07 -6.29 10.40
C GLU A 17 -11.77 -5.53 10.15
N GLN A 18 -11.65 -4.37 10.78
CA GLN A 18 -10.43 -3.58 10.79
C GLN A 18 -9.78 -3.72 12.16
N LEU A 19 -8.54 -4.17 12.18
CA LEU A 19 -7.78 -4.44 13.39
C LEU A 19 -6.51 -3.58 13.43
N PRO A 20 -6.21 -2.95 14.58
CA PRO A 20 -4.96 -2.23 14.73
C PRO A 20 -3.77 -3.20 14.68
N LEU A 21 -2.72 -2.82 13.99
CA LEU A 21 -1.44 -3.51 14.00
C LEU A 21 -0.42 -2.57 14.65
N ALA A 22 -0.24 -2.72 15.96
CA ALA A 22 0.70 -1.88 16.71
C ALA A 22 2.15 -2.20 16.27
N LEU A 23 2.92 -1.16 15.94
CA LEU A 23 4.34 -1.30 15.59
C LEU A 23 5.21 -1.61 16.81
N GLU A 24 4.74 -1.19 18.00
CA GLU A 24 5.45 -1.34 19.28
C GLU A 24 5.23 -2.72 19.94
N ASP A 25 4.45 -3.62 19.32
CA ASP A 25 4.19 -4.95 19.85
C ASP A 25 5.43 -5.84 19.62
N GLU A 26 6.03 -6.34 20.70
CA GLU A 26 7.21 -7.21 20.70
C GLU A 26 6.90 -8.63 20.15
N THR A 27 5.63 -8.97 19.97
CA THR A 27 5.24 -10.28 19.41
C THR A 27 5.66 -10.36 17.94
N PRO A 28 6.37 -11.40 17.50
CA PRO A 28 6.80 -11.55 16.12
C PRO A 28 5.64 -11.40 15.12
N PHE A 29 5.90 -10.69 14.03
CA PHE A 29 4.90 -10.36 13.00
C PHE A 29 4.06 -11.59 12.58
N LEU A 30 4.71 -12.71 12.26
CA LEU A 30 4.03 -13.94 11.84
C LEU A 30 3.04 -14.44 12.90
N GLN A 31 3.41 -14.40 14.18
CA GLN A 31 2.53 -14.86 15.27
C GLN A 31 1.31 -13.94 15.43
N ARG A 32 1.52 -12.63 15.28
CA ARG A 32 0.42 -11.64 15.33
C ARG A 32 -0.58 -11.88 14.19
N ILE A 33 -0.11 -12.05 12.96
CA ILE A 33 -0.97 -12.31 11.80
C ILE A 33 -1.75 -13.62 11.99
N ILE A 34 -1.08 -14.68 12.39
CA ILE A 34 -1.74 -15.96 12.68
C ILE A 34 -2.81 -15.79 13.76
N GLY A 35 -2.49 -15.12 14.86
CA GLY A 35 -3.44 -14.90 15.95
C GLY A 35 -4.67 -14.09 15.52
N MET A 36 -4.50 -13.08 14.68
CA MET A 36 -5.61 -12.28 14.14
C MET A 36 -6.50 -13.12 13.20
N ILE A 37 -5.91 -13.94 12.34
CA ILE A 37 -6.63 -14.83 11.42
C ILE A 37 -7.38 -15.91 12.20
N ASP A 38 -6.75 -16.55 13.19
CA ASP A 38 -7.39 -17.53 14.04
C ASP A 38 -8.58 -16.94 14.80
N ALA A 39 -8.41 -15.75 15.37
CA ALA A 39 -9.49 -15.08 16.07
C ALA A 39 -10.65 -14.72 15.14
N PHE A 40 -10.37 -14.28 13.91
CA PHE A 40 -11.37 -14.04 12.88
C PHE A 40 -12.11 -15.35 12.52
N PHE A 41 -11.38 -16.46 12.34
CA PHE A 41 -11.95 -17.77 12.02
C PHE A 41 -12.86 -18.29 13.13
N ILE A 42 -12.47 -18.13 14.39
CA ILE A 42 -13.29 -18.52 15.53
C ILE A 42 -14.60 -17.72 15.55
N ARG A 43 -14.52 -16.39 15.36
CA ARG A 43 -15.73 -15.54 15.38
C ARG A 43 -16.71 -15.85 14.25
N HIS A 44 -16.20 -16.26 13.08
CA HIS A 44 -16.99 -16.42 11.86
C HIS A 44 -17.08 -17.86 11.37
N GLN A 45 -16.80 -18.86 12.21
CA GLN A 45 -16.70 -20.28 11.85
C GLN A 45 -17.87 -20.79 11.00
N HIS A 46 -19.11 -20.39 11.31
CA HIS A 46 -20.30 -20.86 10.56
C HIS A 46 -20.38 -20.31 9.13
N ARG A 47 -19.57 -19.28 8.80
CA ARG A 47 -19.49 -18.68 7.45
C ARG A 47 -18.30 -19.19 6.66
N LEU A 48 -17.38 -19.88 7.33
CA LEU A 48 -16.13 -20.38 6.77
C LEU A 48 -16.17 -21.85 6.37
N GLU A 49 -17.28 -22.55 6.58
CA GLU A 49 -17.45 -23.98 6.22
C GLU A 49 -17.12 -24.27 4.75
N ARG A 50 -17.26 -23.30 3.87
CA ARG A 50 -16.98 -23.39 2.44
C ARG A 50 -15.87 -22.44 2.01
N LEU A 51 -14.93 -22.13 2.89
CA LEU A 51 -13.77 -21.32 2.53
C LEU A 51 -12.97 -22.03 1.44
N THR A 52 -12.71 -21.33 0.33
CA THR A 52 -12.03 -21.91 -0.84
C THR A 52 -10.58 -21.46 -0.95
N ALA A 53 -10.24 -20.28 -0.50
CA ALA A 53 -8.90 -19.72 -0.53
C ALA A 53 -8.76 -18.52 0.40
N ILE A 54 -7.52 -18.16 0.71
CA ILE A 54 -7.15 -16.92 1.40
C ILE A 54 -6.28 -16.11 0.44
N ALA A 55 -6.59 -14.84 0.26
CA ALA A 55 -5.74 -13.89 -0.45
C ALA A 55 -5.25 -12.82 0.54
N ILE A 56 -3.96 -12.52 0.47
CA ILE A 56 -3.30 -11.55 1.35
C ILE A 56 -2.57 -10.54 0.48
N THR A 57 -2.85 -9.27 0.69
CA THR A 57 -2.11 -8.17 0.08
C THR A 57 -1.31 -7.43 1.14
N LEU A 58 -0.06 -7.13 0.85
CA LEU A 58 0.84 -6.46 1.79
C LEU A 58 1.94 -5.71 1.03
N PRO A 59 2.52 -4.66 1.64
CA PRO A 59 3.69 -3.99 1.10
C PRO A 59 4.95 -4.84 1.29
N GLY A 60 5.99 -4.57 0.52
CA GLY A 60 7.30 -5.16 0.67
C GLY A 60 7.71 -6.09 -0.46
N ILE A 61 8.81 -6.81 -0.26
CA ILE A 61 9.35 -7.75 -1.26
C ILE A 61 8.75 -9.13 -1.02
N ILE A 62 7.95 -9.60 -1.97
CA ILE A 62 7.15 -10.83 -1.86
C ILE A 62 7.48 -11.76 -3.02
N ASP A 63 7.81 -13.00 -2.70
CA ASP A 63 7.78 -14.10 -3.65
C ASP A 63 6.34 -14.65 -3.71
N THR A 64 5.61 -14.26 -4.74
CA THR A 64 4.21 -14.62 -4.92
C THR A 64 4.01 -16.10 -5.28
N GLU A 65 5.03 -16.74 -5.89
CA GLU A 65 4.97 -18.16 -6.25
C GLU A 65 5.13 -19.06 -5.02
N ARG A 66 6.06 -18.69 -4.12
CA ARG A 66 6.33 -19.44 -2.90
C ARG A 66 5.48 -19.00 -1.71
N GLY A 67 4.79 -17.85 -1.81
CA GLY A 67 4.05 -17.28 -0.69
C GLY A 67 4.97 -16.84 0.46
N THR A 68 6.16 -16.32 0.13
CA THR A 68 7.18 -15.91 1.10
C THR A 68 7.32 -14.39 1.11
N ILE A 69 7.36 -13.79 2.29
CA ILE A 69 7.68 -12.37 2.46
C ILE A 69 9.17 -12.26 2.75
N HIS A 70 9.95 -11.72 1.81
CA HIS A 70 11.39 -11.53 2.01
C HIS A 70 11.69 -10.35 2.93
N ARG A 71 10.98 -9.24 2.76
CA ARG A 71 11.13 -8.03 3.56
C ARG A 71 9.82 -7.25 3.58
N MET A 72 9.56 -6.57 4.69
CA MET A 72 8.40 -5.70 4.85
C MET A 72 8.82 -4.36 5.46
N PRO A 73 8.35 -3.20 4.96
CA PRO A 73 8.63 -1.91 5.57
C PRO A 73 8.16 -1.88 7.02
N PHE A 74 8.93 -1.24 7.89
CA PHE A 74 8.63 -1.02 9.32
C PHE A 74 8.59 -2.28 10.20
N TYR A 75 8.96 -3.47 9.68
CA TYR A 75 8.99 -4.73 10.42
C TYR A 75 10.32 -5.43 10.22
N ASP A 76 11.27 -5.18 11.11
CA ASP A 76 12.63 -5.72 11.03
C ASP A 76 12.69 -7.24 11.25
N ASP A 77 11.69 -7.81 11.91
CA ASP A 77 11.54 -9.24 12.15
C ASP A 77 10.99 -10.02 10.94
N VAL A 78 10.56 -9.32 9.90
CA VAL A 78 10.08 -9.95 8.67
C VAL A 78 11.24 -10.17 7.70
N ILE A 79 11.84 -11.36 7.81
CA ILE A 79 12.93 -11.83 6.94
C ILE A 79 12.58 -13.24 6.49
N ASP A 80 12.36 -13.43 5.19
CA ASP A 80 12.08 -14.73 4.55
C ASP A 80 10.96 -15.51 5.25
N VAL A 81 9.86 -14.84 5.59
CA VAL A 81 8.71 -15.42 6.31
C VAL A 81 7.82 -16.21 5.35
N PRO A 82 7.67 -17.55 5.49
CA PRO A 82 6.84 -18.39 4.62
C PRO A 82 5.37 -18.31 5.03
N LEU A 83 4.76 -17.11 4.93
CA LEU A 83 3.40 -16.87 5.41
C LEU A 83 2.36 -17.71 4.68
N GLY A 84 2.51 -17.87 3.35
CA GLY A 84 1.59 -18.64 2.52
C GLY A 84 1.51 -20.11 2.93
N GLU A 85 2.68 -20.78 3.03
CA GLU A 85 2.77 -22.16 3.44
C GLU A 85 2.27 -22.36 4.87
N THR A 86 2.66 -21.47 5.78
CA THR A 86 2.25 -21.55 7.20
C THR A 86 0.74 -21.47 7.35
N LEU A 87 0.08 -20.54 6.67
CA LEU A 87 -1.37 -20.40 6.74
C LEU A 87 -2.10 -21.51 5.97
N ALA A 88 -1.59 -21.94 4.82
CA ALA A 88 -2.18 -23.06 4.05
C ALA A 88 -2.18 -24.35 4.86
N SER A 89 -1.06 -24.67 5.51
CA SER A 89 -0.94 -25.85 6.39
C SER A 89 -1.91 -25.79 7.59
N ARG A 90 -2.18 -24.60 8.08
CA ARG A 90 -3.03 -24.36 9.26
C ARG A 90 -4.52 -24.36 8.92
N THR A 91 -4.89 -23.82 7.78
CA THR A 91 -6.30 -23.63 7.38
C THR A 91 -6.84 -24.69 6.44
N GLY A 92 -5.95 -25.44 5.79
CA GLY A 92 -6.31 -26.49 4.82
C GLY A 92 -6.77 -25.94 3.47
N VAL A 93 -6.65 -24.63 3.22
CA VAL A 93 -7.01 -24.01 1.94
C VAL A 93 -5.81 -23.31 1.30
N PRO A 94 -5.79 -23.13 -0.03
CA PRO A 94 -4.75 -22.37 -0.70
C PRO A 94 -4.65 -20.94 -0.19
N VAL A 95 -3.41 -20.42 -0.06
CA VAL A 95 -3.12 -19.05 0.34
C VAL A 95 -2.28 -18.38 -0.73
N TYR A 96 -2.73 -17.22 -1.17
CA TYR A 96 -2.10 -16.41 -2.20
C TYR A 96 -1.63 -15.09 -1.62
N LEU A 97 -0.36 -14.76 -1.83
CA LEU A 97 0.20 -13.46 -1.46
C LEU A 97 0.36 -12.59 -2.71
N GLN A 98 0.09 -11.31 -2.57
CA GLN A 98 0.33 -10.34 -3.63
C GLN A 98 0.79 -9.01 -3.03
N HIS A 99 1.63 -8.28 -3.77
CA HIS A 99 1.96 -6.92 -3.43
C HIS A 99 0.71 -6.02 -3.54
N ASP A 100 0.50 -5.14 -2.58
CA ASP A 100 -0.71 -4.32 -2.46
C ASP A 100 -0.96 -3.45 -3.70
N ILE A 101 0.03 -2.71 -4.20
CA ILE A 101 -0.10 -1.87 -5.40
C ILE A 101 -0.41 -2.73 -6.64
N SER A 102 0.22 -3.91 -6.75
CA SER A 102 -0.07 -4.86 -7.82
C SER A 102 -1.51 -5.35 -7.77
N ALA A 103 -2.00 -5.69 -6.58
CA ALA A 103 -3.39 -6.10 -6.37
C ALA A 103 -4.38 -4.97 -6.68
N TRP A 104 -4.07 -3.73 -6.29
CA TRP A 104 -4.87 -2.56 -6.67
C TRP A 104 -4.93 -2.36 -8.18
N THR A 105 -3.77 -2.46 -8.85
CA THR A 105 -3.69 -2.33 -10.31
C THR A 105 -4.50 -3.40 -11.04
N MET A 106 -4.44 -4.64 -10.56
CA MET A 106 -5.27 -5.72 -11.09
C MET A 106 -6.77 -5.44 -10.86
N THR A 107 -7.13 -4.97 -9.67
CA THR A 107 -8.51 -4.63 -9.32
C THR A 107 -9.05 -3.52 -10.22
N GLU A 108 -8.25 -2.48 -10.45
CA GLU A 108 -8.61 -1.36 -11.32
C GLU A 108 -8.80 -1.81 -12.78
N ALA A 109 -7.93 -2.69 -13.27
CA ALA A 109 -8.03 -3.24 -14.61
C ALA A 109 -9.22 -4.20 -14.79
N MET A 110 -9.60 -4.92 -13.73
CA MET A 110 -10.72 -5.89 -13.80
C MET A 110 -12.09 -5.25 -13.55
N PHE A 111 -12.18 -4.29 -12.63
CA PHE A 111 -13.44 -3.77 -12.11
C PHE A 111 -13.57 -2.24 -12.15
N GLY A 112 -12.46 -1.51 -12.29
CA GLY A 112 -12.40 -0.05 -12.22
C GLY A 112 -12.44 0.66 -13.56
N ALA A 113 -11.92 1.89 -13.59
CA ALA A 113 -11.93 2.78 -14.76
C ALA A 113 -11.05 2.27 -15.91
N SER A 114 -10.05 1.43 -15.61
CA SER A 114 -9.15 0.83 -16.60
C SER A 114 -9.69 -0.47 -17.21
N ARG A 115 -10.94 -0.84 -16.91
CA ARG A 115 -11.53 -2.09 -17.40
C ARG A 115 -11.52 -2.17 -18.93
N GLY A 116 -10.93 -3.25 -19.44
CA GLY A 116 -10.81 -3.50 -20.89
C GLY A 116 -9.56 -2.90 -21.53
N ALA A 117 -8.77 -2.11 -20.80
CA ALA A 117 -7.45 -1.68 -21.26
C ALA A 117 -6.47 -2.85 -21.22
N ARG A 118 -5.63 -2.96 -22.26
CA ARG A 118 -4.57 -3.99 -22.33
C ARG A 118 -3.31 -3.54 -21.60
N ASP A 119 -3.07 -2.24 -21.59
CA ASP A 119 -1.91 -1.62 -20.98
C ASP A 119 -2.38 -0.58 -19.97
N VAL A 120 -1.93 -0.71 -18.73
CA VAL A 120 -2.30 0.14 -17.60
C VAL A 120 -1.06 0.46 -16.79
N ILE A 121 -0.89 1.71 -16.45
CA ILE A 121 0.04 2.15 -15.41
C ILE A 121 -0.80 2.84 -14.34
N GLN A 122 -0.80 2.27 -13.15
CA GLN A 122 -1.41 2.88 -11.98
C GLN A 122 -0.32 3.40 -11.07
N VAL A 123 -0.31 4.70 -10.85
CA VAL A 123 0.58 5.35 -9.88
C VAL A 123 -0.19 5.54 -8.58
N VAL A 124 0.42 5.14 -7.48
CA VAL A 124 -0.10 5.32 -6.12
C VAL A 124 0.81 6.29 -5.39
N ILE A 125 0.23 7.39 -4.90
CA ILE A 125 0.90 8.39 -4.07
C ILE A 125 0.15 8.41 -2.74
N ASP A 126 0.81 7.87 -1.71
CA ASP A 126 0.31 7.80 -0.34
C ASP A 126 1.52 7.96 0.61
N HIS A 127 1.60 7.22 1.69
CA HIS A 127 2.81 7.13 2.54
C HIS A 127 4.05 6.76 1.73
N ASN A 128 3.87 5.91 0.73
CA ASN A 128 4.87 5.52 -0.26
C ASN A 128 4.45 5.99 -1.67
N VAL A 129 5.41 6.02 -2.58
CA VAL A 129 5.17 6.26 -4.01
C VAL A 129 5.52 4.99 -4.78
N GLY A 130 4.55 4.45 -5.48
CA GLY A 130 4.75 3.22 -6.23
C GLY A 130 3.90 3.15 -7.50
N ALA A 131 4.13 2.14 -8.32
CA ALA A 131 3.32 1.87 -9.49
C ALA A 131 3.07 0.37 -9.67
N GLY A 132 1.89 0.08 -10.19
CA GLY A 132 1.59 -1.22 -10.80
C GLY A 132 1.44 -1.06 -12.31
N VAL A 133 1.95 -2.02 -13.05
CA VAL A 133 1.95 -1.99 -14.52
C VAL A 133 1.33 -3.27 -15.07
N ILE A 134 0.37 -3.11 -15.95
CA ILE A 134 -0.16 -4.19 -16.78
C ILE A 134 0.24 -3.90 -18.21
N THR A 135 0.78 -4.90 -18.90
CA THR A 135 1.09 -4.85 -20.33
C THR A 135 0.59 -6.11 -21.02
N ASP A 136 -0.04 -5.94 -22.18
CA ASP A 136 -0.71 -7.04 -22.90
C ASP A 136 -1.71 -7.81 -22.02
N GLY A 137 -2.39 -7.14 -21.11
CA GLY A 137 -3.35 -7.74 -20.18
C GLY A 137 -2.74 -8.58 -19.06
N ARG A 138 -1.44 -8.47 -18.83
CA ARG A 138 -0.70 -9.20 -17.79
C ARG A 138 0.04 -8.24 -16.87
N LEU A 139 -0.01 -8.53 -15.57
CA LEU A 139 0.79 -7.78 -14.59
C LEU A 139 2.28 -7.94 -14.92
N LEU A 140 2.99 -6.82 -14.97
CA LEU A 140 4.42 -6.80 -15.18
C LEU A 140 5.11 -7.30 -13.89
N HIS A 141 5.94 -8.32 -14.05
CA HIS A 141 6.75 -8.88 -12.97
C HIS A 141 8.23 -8.56 -13.21
N ALA A 142 8.92 -8.11 -12.19
CA ALA A 142 10.37 -7.95 -12.19
C ALA A 142 11.02 -9.14 -11.47
N GLY A 143 11.31 -10.22 -12.22
CA GLY A 143 11.82 -11.47 -11.63
C GLY A 143 10.77 -12.19 -10.80
N SER A 144 11.13 -12.63 -9.59
CA SER A 144 10.23 -13.28 -8.64
C SER A 144 9.35 -12.29 -7.85
N SER A 145 9.62 -10.98 -7.93
CA SER A 145 8.83 -9.93 -7.29
C SER A 145 8.05 -9.13 -8.34
N SER A 146 6.83 -8.73 -8.02
CA SER A 146 5.95 -7.93 -8.88
C SER A 146 6.15 -6.43 -8.72
N LEU A 147 7.36 -5.99 -8.32
CA LEU A 147 7.61 -4.62 -7.92
C LEU A 147 8.10 -3.76 -9.08
N VAL A 148 7.40 -2.65 -9.31
CA VAL A 148 7.83 -1.53 -10.14
C VAL A 148 8.13 -0.35 -9.21
N GLU A 149 9.39 -0.24 -8.81
CA GLU A 149 9.86 0.68 -7.75
C GLU A 149 10.09 2.11 -8.27
N ILE A 150 9.07 2.74 -8.87
CA ILE A 150 9.20 4.11 -9.39
C ILE A 150 9.51 5.13 -8.30
N GLY A 151 9.01 4.91 -7.07
CA GLY A 151 9.26 5.79 -5.92
C GLY A 151 10.73 5.90 -5.56
N HIS A 152 11.53 4.89 -5.90
CA HIS A 152 12.98 4.88 -5.67
C HIS A 152 13.80 5.35 -6.87
N THR A 153 13.14 5.83 -7.94
CA THR A 153 13.83 6.53 -9.02
C THR A 153 14.46 7.81 -8.47
N GLN A 154 15.77 7.97 -8.65
CA GLN A 154 16.47 9.16 -8.23
C GLN A 154 16.11 10.34 -9.14
N VAL A 155 15.44 11.34 -8.59
CA VAL A 155 15.04 12.58 -9.29
C VAL A 155 15.85 13.79 -8.84
N ASP A 156 16.49 13.72 -7.67
CA ASP A 156 17.38 14.77 -7.16
C ASP A 156 18.64 14.13 -6.51
N PRO A 157 19.80 14.13 -7.21
CA PRO A 157 21.02 13.54 -6.65
C PRO A 157 21.52 14.18 -5.35
N TYR A 158 21.08 15.40 -5.04
CA TYR A 158 21.43 16.14 -3.83
C TYR A 158 20.30 16.20 -2.82
N GLY A 159 19.21 15.48 -3.09
CA GLY A 159 18.01 15.44 -2.28
C GLY A 159 18.16 14.66 -0.97
N LYS A 160 17.07 14.55 -0.24
CA LYS A 160 17.01 13.85 1.04
C LYS A 160 17.42 12.38 0.90
N ARG A 161 18.02 11.84 1.95
CA ARG A 161 18.29 10.39 2.04
C ARG A 161 16.97 9.62 2.08
N CYS A 162 16.86 8.62 1.23
CA CYS A 162 15.75 7.66 1.21
C CYS A 162 16.06 6.46 2.12
N TYR A 163 15.05 5.81 2.66
CA TYR A 163 15.23 4.59 3.47
C TYR A 163 15.80 3.42 2.65
N CYS A 164 15.65 3.42 1.31
CA CYS A 164 16.29 2.44 0.43
C CYS A 164 17.83 2.56 0.39
N GLY A 165 18.40 3.60 1.02
CA GLY A 165 19.83 3.87 1.06
C GLY A 165 20.32 4.89 0.02
N ASN A 166 19.51 5.21 -0.97
CA ASN A 166 19.80 6.20 -2.00
C ASN A 166 19.43 7.63 -1.52
N HIS A 167 19.68 8.65 -2.36
CA HIS A 167 19.32 10.05 -2.10
C HIS A 167 18.42 10.58 -3.21
N GLY A 168 17.46 11.44 -2.83
CA GLY A 168 16.58 12.16 -3.77
C GLY A 168 15.71 11.23 -4.61
N CYS A 169 15.23 10.14 -4.04
CA CYS A 169 14.21 9.32 -4.64
C CYS A 169 12.91 10.11 -4.80
N LEU A 170 12.12 9.81 -5.83
CA LEU A 170 10.82 10.44 -6.07
C LEU A 170 9.94 10.43 -4.81
N GLU A 171 9.91 9.35 -4.06
CA GLU A 171 9.17 9.21 -2.82
C GLU A 171 9.56 10.25 -1.76
N THR A 172 10.84 10.64 -1.68
CA THR A 172 11.30 11.65 -0.73
C THR A 172 10.78 13.07 -1.03
N ILE A 173 10.15 13.25 -2.18
CA ILE A 173 9.56 14.50 -2.65
C ILE A 173 8.04 14.39 -2.73
N ALA A 174 7.53 13.31 -3.31
CA ALA A 174 6.14 13.17 -3.72
C ALA A 174 5.26 12.38 -2.73
N SER A 175 5.81 11.72 -1.69
CA SER A 175 4.98 11.08 -0.67
C SER A 175 4.12 12.11 0.09
N VAL A 176 2.99 11.68 0.61
CA VAL A 176 2.06 12.51 1.40
C VAL A 176 2.80 13.23 2.53
N GLU A 177 3.65 12.52 3.27
CA GLU A 177 4.44 13.10 4.36
C GLU A 177 5.41 14.18 3.85
N SER A 178 6.05 13.91 2.72
CA SER A 178 7.02 14.86 2.13
C SER A 178 6.32 16.13 1.66
N VAL A 179 5.18 15.99 1.01
CA VAL A 179 4.35 17.12 0.55
C VAL A 179 3.82 17.92 1.72
N LEU A 180 3.29 17.27 2.77
CA LEU A 180 2.80 17.95 3.96
C LEU A 180 3.92 18.66 4.73
N ALA A 181 5.10 18.05 4.84
CA ALA A 181 6.26 18.67 5.46
C ALA A 181 6.74 19.90 4.70
N LEU A 182 6.78 19.84 3.36
CA LEU A 182 7.09 20.98 2.50
C LEU A 182 6.04 22.10 2.69
N THR A 183 4.77 21.71 2.71
CA THR A 183 3.65 22.65 2.91
C THR A 183 3.78 23.38 4.25
N GLN A 184 4.01 22.65 5.34
CA GLN A 184 4.21 23.26 6.67
C GLN A 184 5.37 24.24 6.70
N LEU A 185 6.48 23.90 6.01
CA LEU A 185 7.65 24.80 5.94
C LEU A 185 7.30 26.10 5.21
N ARG A 186 6.63 26.01 4.05
CA ARG A 186 6.28 27.16 3.22
C ARG A 186 5.15 28.01 3.82
N MET A 187 4.21 27.42 4.54
CA MET A 187 3.18 28.14 5.28
C MET A 187 3.76 29.13 6.30
N LYS A 188 4.90 28.80 6.94
CA LYS A 188 5.59 29.72 7.88
C LYS A 188 6.07 31.00 7.19
N GLN A 189 6.21 31.00 5.88
CA GLN A 189 6.72 32.12 5.08
C GLN A 189 5.59 32.88 4.37
N SER A 190 4.35 32.36 4.39
CA SER A 190 3.20 32.94 3.68
C SER A 190 1.99 33.02 4.59
N MET A 191 1.73 34.20 5.15
CA MET A 191 0.62 34.43 6.10
C MET A 191 -0.76 34.59 5.43
N SER A 192 -0.81 34.75 4.10
CA SER A 192 -2.05 35.04 3.37
C SER A 192 -2.71 33.83 2.72
N SER A 193 -2.17 32.63 2.92
CA SER A 193 -2.70 31.40 2.34
C SER A 193 -3.96 30.92 3.06
N MET A 194 -4.91 30.37 2.31
CA MET A 194 -6.10 29.68 2.84
C MET A 194 -5.72 28.44 3.66
N LEU A 195 -4.54 27.90 3.49
CA LEU A 195 -4.07 26.71 4.23
C LEU A 195 -4.07 26.90 5.75
N HIS A 196 -4.02 28.17 6.22
CA HIS A 196 -4.10 28.49 7.66
C HIS A 196 -5.52 28.35 8.25
N GLN A 197 -6.55 28.17 7.44
CA GLN A 197 -7.93 28.19 7.90
C GLN A 197 -8.38 26.86 8.53
N GLN A 198 -7.69 25.77 8.25
CA GLN A 198 -8.01 24.41 8.74
C GLN A 198 -6.72 23.62 9.05
N PRO A 199 -6.82 22.52 9.82
CA PRO A 199 -5.70 21.58 9.96
C PRO A 199 -5.20 21.12 8.60
N LEU A 200 -3.88 21.08 8.44
CA LEU A 200 -3.26 20.71 7.17
C LEU A 200 -3.43 19.21 6.91
N THR A 201 -4.12 18.87 5.84
CA THR A 201 -4.23 17.54 5.25
C THR A 201 -4.00 17.62 3.75
N VAL A 202 -3.78 16.49 3.10
CA VAL A 202 -3.61 16.45 1.63
C VAL A 202 -4.89 16.90 0.93
N GLU A 203 -6.04 16.47 1.43
CA GLU A 203 -7.35 16.85 0.90
C GLU A 203 -7.51 18.36 0.95
N TRP A 204 -7.17 18.99 2.10
CA TRP A 204 -7.26 20.44 2.25
C TRP A 204 -6.26 21.18 1.34
N LEU A 205 -5.04 20.66 1.19
CA LEU A 205 -4.06 21.20 0.26
C LEU A 205 -4.59 21.19 -1.18
N CYS A 206 -5.14 20.06 -1.62
CA CYS A 206 -5.73 19.93 -2.96
C CYS A 206 -6.95 20.85 -3.13
N GLU A 207 -7.83 20.92 -2.14
CA GLU A 207 -9.01 21.78 -2.17
C GLU A 207 -8.63 23.28 -2.24
N ALA A 208 -7.66 23.71 -1.45
CA ALA A 208 -7.16 25.08 -1.48
C ALA A 208 -6.54 25.42 -2.85
N ALA A 209 -5.78 24.51 -3.45
CA ALA A 209 -5.23 24.69 -4.79
C ALA A 209 -6.33 24.83 -5.86
N LEU A 210 -7.38 24.02 -5.79
CA LEU A 210 -8.55 24.11 -6.67
C LEU A 210 -9.31 25.45 -6.50
N LYS A 211 -9.38 25.95 -5.27
CA LYS A 211 -9.98 27.25 -4.94
C LYS A 211 -9.09 28.44 -5.34
N GLY A 212 -7.89 28.20 -5.83
CA GLY A 212 -7.02 29.25 -6.36
C GLY A 212 -5.96 29.76 -5.39
N ASP A 213 -5.74 29.08 -4.25
CA ASP A 213 -4.66 29.45 -3.34
C ASP A 213 -3.31 29.28 -4.05
N LEU A 214 -2.54 30.37 -4.11
CA LEU A 214 -1.29 30.41 -4.86
C LEU A 214 -0.20 29.53 -4.22
N LEU A 215 -0.14 29.52 -2.89
CA LEU A 215 0.84 28.69 -2.18
C LEU A 215 0.56 27.20 -2.40
N ALA A 216 -0.69 26.79 -2.27
CA ALA A 216 -1.11 25.40 -2.48
C ALA A 216 -0.81 24.94 -3.92
N ARG A 217 -1.11 25.78 -4.91
CA ARG A 217 -0.79 25.52 -6.33
C ARG A 217 0.70 25.39 -6.57
N ASP A 218 1.50 26.28 -6.01
CA ASP A 218 2.96 26.27 -6.16
C ASP A 218 3.56 24.98 -5.57
N ILE A 219 3.07 24.57 -4.39
CA ILE A 219 3.52 23.33 -3.76
C ILE A 219 3.20 22.12 -4.63
N ILE A 220 1.94 21.95 -5.06
CA ILE A 220 1.52 20.82 -5.90
C ILE A 220 2.28 20.79 -7.23
N SER A 221 2.59 21.97 -7.80
CA SER A 221 3.33 22.05 -9.06
C SER A 221 4.83 21.82 -8.91
N SER A 222 5.37 21.87 -7.68
CA SER A 222 6.79 21.67 -7.39
C SER A 222 7.13 20.22 -7.02
N VAL A 223 6.14 19.37 -6.90
CA VAL A 223 6.23 17.93 -6.62
C VAL A 223 5.91 17.14 -7.89
#